data_42f3ea2b31276492a1efcf97d7ed406c
#
_entry.id   42f3ea2b31276492a1efcf97d7ed406c
#
_cell.length_a   1.000
_cell.length_b   1.000
_cell.length_c   1.000
_cell.angle_alpha   90.00
_cell.angle_beta   90.00
_cell.angle_gamma   90.00
#
_symmetry.space_group_name_H-M   'P 1'
#
loop_
_entity.id
_entity.type
_entity.pdbx_description
1 polymer ?
#
loop_
_entity_poly.entity_id
_entity_poly.type
_entity_poly.pdbx_seq_one_letter_code
_entity_poly.pdbx_strand_id
1 'polypeptide(L)' 'MINRIPAMPIGRGDAKSPYTVLAEDTVVEFTADGTATIVMVDGASKPTTVVKGGRYSLGGVKKITFSGTFSIG' A
#
# COMPACT_ATOMS: atom_id res chain seq x y z
N MET A 1 -4.42 -5.23 -20.73
CA MET A 1 -4.10 -5.03 -19.99
C MET A 1 -4.13 -5.23 -19.39
N ILE A 2 -3.79 -5.14 -19.34
CA ILE A 2 -3.45 -5.11 -18.57
C ILE A 2 -3.47 -5.22 -17.91
N ASN A 3 -3.08 -5.21 -17.43
CA ASN A 3 -2.76 -5.14 -16.53
C ASN A 3 -2.58 -5.04 -15.99
N ARG A 4 -2.39 -4.93 -15.83
CA ARG A 4 -1.99 -4.73 -15.31
C ARG A 4 -1.32 -4.36 -14.31
N ILE A 5 -1.38 -4.50 -13.70
CA ILE A 5 -0.90 -3.95 -12.48
C ILE A 5 0.49 -4.32 -12.20
N PRO A 6 0.78 -5.55 -12.02
CA PRO A 6 2.11 -5.94 -11.59
C PRO A 6 3.18 -5.61 -12.59
N ALA A 7 2.80 -5.61 -13.80
CA ALA A 7 3.78 -5.43 -14.86
C ALA A 7 4.10 -3.99 -15.10
N MET A 8 3.36 -3.14 -14.49
CA MET A 8 3.51 -1.73 -14.74
C MET A 8 3.81 -1.00 -13.50
N PRO A 9 4.34 0.19 -13.63
CA PRO A 9 4.38 1.06 -12.49
C PRO A 9 2.98 1.16 -11.94
N ILE A 10 2.91 1.22 -10.68
CA ILE A 10 1.66 1.42 -10.03
C ILE A 10 1.15 2.78 -10.42
N GLY A 11 -0.14 2.84 -10.74
CA GLY A 11 -0.71 4.01 -11.38
C GLY A 11 -0.46 5.32 -10.67
N ARG A 12 -0.38 5.29 -9.36
CA ARG A 12 -0.12 6.50 -8.62
C ARG A 12 1.34 6.76 -8.35
N GLY A 13 2.19 5.79 -8.64
CA GLY A 13 3.59 5.90 -8.34
C GLY A 13 3.83 5.90 -6.85
N ASP A 14 4.90 6.57 -6.43
CA ASP A 14 5.28 6.57 -5.02
C ASP A 14 4.28 7.37 -4.19
N ALA A 15 3.91 6.79 -3.07
CA ALA A 15 3.02 7.45 -2.13
C ALA A 15 3.82 7.85 -0.90
N LYS A 16 3.32 8.83 -0.18
CA LYS A 16 3.94 9.32 1.03
C LYS A 16 3.08 9.02 2.23
N SER A 17 3.75 8.67 3.29
CA SER A 17 3.10 8.37 4.55
C SER A 17 2.72 9.66 5.28
N PRO A 18 1.56 9.72 5.88
CA PRO A 18 0.49 8.73 5.81
C PRO A 18 -0.30 8.85 4.51
N TYR A 19 -0.70 7.73 3.96
CA TYR A 19 -1.44 7.72 2.71
C TYR A 19 -2.88 7.28 2.96
N THR A 20 -3.83 8.08 2.51
CA THR A 20 -5.24 7.73 2.61
C THR A 20 -5.64 6.95 1.37
N VAL A 21 -6.11 5.74 1.58
CA VAL A 21 -6.47 4.85 0.48
C VAL A 21 -7.76 5.31 -0.18
N LEU A 22 -7.74 5.38 -1.49
CA LEU A 22 -8.90 5.77 -2.28
C LEU A 22 -9.67 4.54 -2.74
N ALA A 23 -10.92 4.76 -3.13
CA ALA A 23 -11.78 3.64 -3.54
C ALA A 23 -11.23 2.86 -4.73
N GLU A 24 -10.51 3.53 -5.62
CA GLU A 24 -9.95 2.88 -6.80
C GLU A 24 -8.62 2.17 -6.53
N ASP A 25 -8.04 2.37 -5.37
CA ASP A 25 -6.76 1.74 -5.05
C ASP A 25 -6.99 0.27 -4.70
N THR A 26 -6.20 -0.61 -5.28
CA THR A 26 -6.40 -2.04 -5.09
C THR A 26 -5.20 -2.76 -4.50
N VAL A 27 -4.00 -2.22 -4.67
CA VAL A 27 -2.79 -2.89 -4.22
C VAL A 27 -1.75 -1.88 -3.79
N VAL A 28 -0.91 -2.27 -2.84
CA VAL A 28 0.26 -1.49 -2.43
C VAL A 28 1.49 -2.37 -2.59
N GLU A 29 2.56 -1.77 -3.07
CA GLU A 29 3.85 -2.43 -3.16
C GLU A 29 4.86 -1.63 -2.35
N PHE A 30 5.51 -2.28 -1.40
CA PHE A 30 6.52 -1.63 -0.57
C PHE A 30 7.89 -1.73 -1.23
N THR A 31 8.66 -0.67 -1.11
CA THR A 31 9.98 -0.62 -1.75
C THR A 31 11.11 -0.86 -0.77
N ALA A 32 10.78 -1.19 0.47
CA ALA A 32 11.78 -1.48 1.50
C ALA A 32 11.17 -2.38 2.54
N ASP A 33 12.03 -3.10 3.27
CA ASP A 33 11.58 -3.91 4.40
C ASP A 33 11.26 -3.00 5.57
N GLY A 34 10.37 -3.48 6.43
CA GLY A 34 10.06 -2.75 7.65
C GLY A 34 8.69 -3.10 8.18
N THR A 35 8.18 -2.22 9.04
CA THR A 35 6.85 -2.38 9.61
C THR A 35 5.99 -1.20 9.21
N ALA A 36 4.85 -1.51 8.59
CA ALA A 36 3.88 -0.51 8.22
C ALA A 36 2.70 -0.57 9.17
N THR A 37 2.13 0.57 9.49
CA THR A 37 0.90 0.61 10.28
C THR A 37 -0.26 0.70 9.32
N ILE A 38 -1.12 -0.30 9.36
CA ILE A 38 -2.26 -0.39 8.47
C ILE A 38 -3.52 -0.07 9.28
N VAL A 39 -4.21 0.97 8.86
CA VAL A 39 -5.49 1.35 9.49
C VAL A 39 -6.61 0.84 8.60
N MET A 40 -7.50 0.06 9.19
CA MET A 40 -8.62 -0.52 8.45
C MET A 40 -9.80 0.44 8.46
N VAL A 41 -10.76 0.19 7.57
CA VAL A 41 -11.93 1.07 7.45
C VAL A 41 -12.80 1.06 8.69
N ASP A 42 -12.70 0.02 9.53
CA ASP A 42 -13.44 -0.04 10.79
C ASP A 42 -12.73 0.67 11.93
N GLY A 43 -11.56 1.26 11.64
CA GLY A 43 -10.80 1.98 12.65
C GLY A 43 -9.70 1.17 13.31
N ALA A 44 -9.62 -0.13 13.05
CA ALA A 44 -8.58 -0.96 13.62
C ALA A 44 -7.22 -0.58 13.03
N SER A 45 -6.20 -0.61 13.87
CA SER A 45 -4.85 -0.26 13.45
C SER A 45 -3.93 -1.43 13.78
N LYS A 46 -3.15 -1.88 12.80
CA LYS A 46 -2.28 -3.04 12.96
C LYS A 46 -0.89 -2.76 12.45
N PRO A 47 0.14 -3.08 13.24
CA PRO A 47 1.50 -3.09 12.69
C PRO A 47 1.65 -4.32 11.80
N THR A 48 2.18 -4.15 10.61
CA THR A 48 2.32 -5.22 9.64
C THR A 48 3.75 -5.24 9.14
N THR A 49 4.38 -6.40 9.22
CA THR A 49 5.72 -6.57 8.68
C THR A 49 5.63 -6.66 7.17
N VAL A 50 6.38 -5.82 6.49
CA VAL A 50 6.39 -5.79 5.04
C VAL A 50 7.80 -6.01 4.53
N VAL A 51 7.91 -6.47 3.29
CA VAL A 51 9.19 -6.74 2.66
C VAL A 51 9.29 -5.98 1.35
N LYS A 52 10.50 -5.68 0.95
CA LYS A 52 10.77 -5.02 -0.31
C LYS A 52 10.16 -5.84 -1.45
N GLY A 53 9.42 -5.19 -2.31
CA GLY A 53 8.75 -5.84 -3.43
C GLY A 53 7.47 -6.56 -3.05
N GLY A 54 7.13 -6.58 -1.76
CA GLY A 54 5.90 -7.23 -1.33
C GLY A 54 4.69 -6.45 -1.75
N ARG A 55 3.69 -7.15 -2.26
CA ARG A 55 2.44 -6.54 -2.70
C ARG A 55 1.31 -7.05 -1.83
N TYR A 56 0.45 -6.14 -1.44
CA TYR A 56 -0.63 -6.45 -0.51
C TYR A 56 -1.92 -5.83 -1.01
N SER A 57 -3.01 -6.56 -0.81
CA SER A 57 -4.34 -6.07 -1.19
C SER A 57 -4.76 -4.94 -0.27
N LEU A 58 -5.40 -3.94 -0.84
CA LEU A 58 -5.91 -2.80 -0.08
C LEU A 58 -7.38 -2.95 0.30
N GLY A 59 -7.95 -4.13 0.11
CA GLY A 59 -9.34 -4.35 0.50
C GLY A 59 -9.53 -4.11 2.00
N GLY A 60 -10.42 -3.21 2.35
CA GLY A 60 -10.70 -2.88 3.74
C GLY A 60 -9.69 -1.97 4.42
N VAL A 61 -8.71 -1.48 3.70
CA VAL A 61 -7.67 -0.61 4.24
C VAL A 61 -8.06 0.84 4.03
N LYS A 62 -7.92 1.66 5.07
CA LYS A 62 -8.24 3.07 5.01
C LYS A 62 -7.00 3.94 4.87
N LYS A 63 -5.93 3.59 5.56
CA LYS A 63 -4.73 4.42 5.62
C LYS A 63 -3.51 3.56 5.84
N ILE A 64 -2.38 4.00 5.30
CA ILE A 64 -1.10 3.32 5.46
C ILE A 64 -0.08 4.32 5.98
N THR A 65 0.65 3.94 7.01
CA THR A 65 1.78 4.72 7.52
C THR A 65 3.02 3.85 7.50
N PHE A 66 4.07 4.33 6.85
CA PHE A 66 5.30 3.56 6.70
C PHE A 66 6.47 4.54 6.68
N SER A 67 7.58 4.13 7.25
CA SER A 67 8.77 4.97 7.31
C SER A 67 9.51 5.06 5.98
N GLY A 68 9.33 4.07 5.11
CA GLY A 68 9.94 4.08 3.78
C GLY A 68 8.96 4.53 2.73
N THR A 69 9.23 4.16 1.49
CA THR A 69 8.34 4.48 0.37
C THR A 69 7.53 3.27 -0.05
N PHE A 70 6.44 3.53 -0.69
CA PHE A 70 5.58 2.49 -1.24
C PHE A 70 4.82 3.09 -2.43
N SER A 71 4.33 2.22 -3.28
CA SER A 71 3.61 2.63 -4.49
C SER A 71 2.20 2.05 -4.46
N ILE A 72 1.26 2.77 -5.05
CA ILE A 72 -0.16 2.41 -5.02
C ILE A 72 -0.66 2.15 -6.43
N GLY A 73 -1.41 1.10 -6.59
CA GLY A 73 -1.98 0.75 -7.89
C GLY A 73 -3.44 0.41 -7.89
#